data_5d22e7cb021c1dcbe4b2e175dfaf5fb7
#
_entry.id   5d22e7cb021c1dcbe4b2e175dfaf5fb7
#
_cell.length_a   1.000
_cell.length_b   1.000
_cell.length_c   1.000
_cell.angle_alpha   90.00
_cell.angle_beta   90.00
_cell.angle_gamma   90.00
#
_symmetry.space_group_name_H-M   'P 1'
#
loop_
_entity.id
_entity.type
_entity.pdbx_description
1 polymer ?
#
loop_
_entity_poly.entity_id
_entity_poly.type
_entity_poly.pdbx_seq_one_letter_code
_entity_poly.pdbx_strand_id
1 'polypeptide(L)'
;MRRFHHDGIITDEQQPGEIYVAQTKVHVTNPAHHPYRVEYLRFEPDSPVTGPVRQQPHVAFAVDDLEAEIEGQQILLGPFRAMEGLRVVFILKDDAVFEYMQFDAPSAFDRR
;
A
#
# COMPACT_ATOMS: atom_id res chain seq x y z
N MET A 1 -3.49 11.72 -13.09
CA MET A 1 -3.71 10.43 -13.78
C MET A 1 -3.39 9.28 -12.84
N ARG A 2 -4.21 8.28 -12.81
CA ARG A 2 -3.98 7.08 -12.01
C ARG A 2 -3.38 5.98 -12.89
N ARG A 3 -2.30 5.35 -12.38
CA ARG A 3 -1.65 4.23 -13.07
C ARG A 3 -1.67 3.04 -12.14
N PHE A 4 -2.20 1.91 -12.60
CA PHE A 4 -2.19 0.68 -11.80
C PHE A 4 -0.76 0.36 -11.36
N HIS A 5 -0.59 0.08 -10.07
CA HIS A 5 0.71 -0.28 -9.53
C HIS A 5 0.76 -1.73 -9.07
N HIS A 6 -0.20 -2.16 -8.23
CA HIS A 6 -0.19 -3.53 -7.74
C HIS A 6 -1.52 -3.91 -7.10
N ASP A 7 -1.68 -5.21 -6.88
CA ASP A 7 -2.71 -5.78 -6.02
C ASP A 7 -2.06 -6.20 -4.71
N GLY A 8 -2.65 -5.82 -3.59
CA GLY A 8 -2.18 -6.19 -2.26
C GLY A 8 -2.98 -7.36 -1.70
N ILE A 9 -2.28 -8.39 -1.24
CA ILE A 9 -2.88 -9.62 -0.71
C ILE A 9 -2.39 -9.82 0.73
N ILE A 10 -3.32 -10.02 1.66
CA ILE A 10 -2.99 -10.27 3.05
C ILE A 10 -2.59 -11.73 3.22
N THR A 11 -1.52 -11.97 3.97
CA THR A 11 -1.05 -13.33 4.26
C THR A 11 -0.48 -13.40 5.67
N ASP A 12 -0.53 -14.60 6.27
CA ASP A 12 0.16 -14.86 7.54
C ASP A 12 1.51 -15.54 7.32
N GLU A 13 1.85 -15.87 6.09
CA GLU A 13 3.08 -16.60 5.77
C GLU A 13 4.19 -15.64 5.40
N GLN A 14 5.37 -15.85 5.98
CA GLN A 14 6.56 -15.08 5.64
C GLN A 14 6.93 -15.31 4.18
N GLN A 15 7.20 -14.22 3.48
CA GLN A 15 7.57 -14.24 2.07
C GLN A 15 9.05 -13.91 1.91
N PRO A 16 9.70 -14.43 0.85
CA PRO A 16 11.08 -14.01 0.54
C PRO A 16 11.14 -12.50 0.23
N GLY A 17 12.18 -11.84 0.70
CA GLY A 17 12.44 -10.45 0.35
C GLY A 17 11.52 -9.43 0.99
N GLU A 18 10.91 -9.76 2.13
CA GLU A 18 10.04 -8.80 2.82
C GLU A 18 10.79 -7.55 3.23
N ILE A 19 10.08 -6.41 3.15
CA ILE A 19 10.51 -5.10 3.66
C ILE A 19 9.59 -4.78 4.84
N TYR A 20 10.18 -4.37 5.99
CA TYR A 20 9.39 -4.03 7.15
C TYR A 20 9.05 -2.54 7.18
N VAL A 21 7.78 -2.21 7.35
CA VAL A 21 7.29 -0.85 7.49
C VAL A 21 6.92 -0.64 8.96
N ALA A 22 7.78 0.07 9.69
CA ALA A 22 7.67 0.14 11.15
C ALA A 22 6.40 0.86 11.64
N GLN A 23 5.96 1.91 10.95
CA GLN A 23 4.80 2.69 11.37
C GLN A 23 3.53 1.84 11.45
N THR A 24 3.38 0.88 10.56
CA THR A 24 2.19 0.03 10.47
C THR A 24 2.47 -1.39 10.93
N LYS A 25 3.72 -1.69 11.30
CA LYS A 25 4.16 -3.03 11.73
C LYS A 25 3.70 -4.09 10.73
N VAL A 26 4.05 -3.87 9.47
CA VAL A 26 3.72 -4.79 8.39
C VAL A 26 4.97 -5.15 7.59
N HIS A 27 5.06 -6.41 7.20
CA HIS A 27 6.09 -6.88 6.27
C HIS A 27 5.45 -6.95 4.89
N VAL A 28 6.09 -6.33 3.90
CA VAL A 28 5.55 -6.25 2.53
C VAL A 28 6.58 -6.74 1.53
N THR A 29 6.10 -7.33 0.44
CA THR A 29 6.98 -7.68 -0.68
C THR A 29 6.92 -6.60 -1.75
N ASN A 30 7.96 -6.54 -2.58
CA ASN A 30 8.03 -5.57 -3.67
C ASN A 30 7.24 -6.09 -4.88
N PRO A 31 6.15 -5.44 -5.26
CA PRO A 31 5.34 -5.90 -6.39
C PRO A 31 6.08 -5.86 -7.74
N ALA A 32 7.13 -5.02 -7.86
CA ALA A 32 7.92 -4.99 -9.09
C ALA A 32 8.65 -6.30 -9.35
N HIS A 33 8.86 -7.13 -8.33
CA HIS A 33 9.52 -8.42 -8.45
C HIS A 33 8.53 -9.57 -8.68
N HIS A 34 7.25 -9.29 -8.75
CA HIS A 34 6.22 -10.30 -8.98
C HIS A 34 5.71 -10.20 -10.43
N PRO A 35 5.56 -11.32 -11.16
CA PRO A 35 5.15 -11.28 -12.57
C PRO A 35 3.76 -10.66 -12.79
N TYR A 36 2.87 -10.71 -11.81
CA TYR A 36 1.55 -10.11 -11.88
C TYR A 36 1.39 -8.90 -10.98
N ARG A 37 2.51 -8.36 -10.47
CA ARG A 37 2.54 -7.19 -9.61
C ARG A 37 1.66 -7.36 -8.37
N VAL A 38 1.85 -8.49 -7.68
CA VAL A 38 1.22 -8.75 -6.40
C VAL A 38 2.17 -8.37 -5.28
N GLU A 39 1.66 -7.62 -4.30
CA GLU A 39 2.33 -7.33 -3.04
C GLU A 39 1.68 -8.19 -1.96
N TYR A 40 2.49 -8.92 -1.18
CA TYR A 40 1.99 -9.63 -0.01
C TYR A 40 2.22 -8.78 1.22
N LEU A 41 1.20 -8.68 2.08
CA LEU A 41 1.25 -7.93 3.34
C LEU A 41 1.05 -8.89 4.50
N ARG A 42 2.03 -8.91 5.40
CA ARG A 42 1.98 -9.74 6.61
C ARG A 42 2.06 -8.81 7.82
N PHE A 43 0.92 -8.57 8.45
CA PHE A 43 0.84 -7.68 9.62
C PHE A 43 1.31 -8.41 10.86
N GLU A 44 2.12 -7.71 11.70
CA GLU A 44 2.45 -8.21 13.03
C GLU A 44 1.18 -8.22 13.90
N PRO A 45 1.10 -9.15 14.88
CA PRO A 45 -0.11 -9.23 15.72
C PRO A 45 -0.46 -7.93 16.43
N ASP A 46 0.55 -7.13 16.80
CA ASP A 46 0.37 -5.85 17.48
C ASP A 46 0.37 -4.64 16.57
N SER A 47 0.18 -4.85 15.26
CA SER A 47 0.06 -3.74 14.32
C SER A 47 -1.08 -2.80 14.73
N PRO A 48 -0.88 -1.47 14.65
CA PRO A 48 -1.95 -0.52 14.95
C PRO A 48 -3.03 -0.47 13.86
N VAL A 49 -2.78 -1.07 12.70
CA VAL A 49 -3.74 -1.05 11.59
C VAL A 49 -4.88 -2.01 11.90
N THR A 50 -6.11 -1.53 11.72
CA THR A 50 -7.34 -2.30 11.95
C THR A 50 -8.29 -2.11 10.78
N GLY A 51 -9.36 -2.92 10.75
CA GLY A 51 -10.42 -2.79 9.76
C GLY A 51 -10.02 -3.25 8.36
N PRO A 52 -10.63 -2.67 7.33
CA PRO A 52 -10.51 -3.20 5.97
C PRO A 52 -9.08 -3.26 5.42
N VAL A 53 -8.23 -2.27 5.75
CA VAL A 53 -6.84 -2.27 5.26
C VAL A 53 -6.12 -3.54 5.69
N ARG A 54 -6.37 -4.00 6.92
CA ARG A 54 -5.73 -5.19 7.46
C ARG A 54 -6.41 -6.49 7.04
N GLN A 55 -7.71 -6.42 6.75
CA GLN A 55 -8.55 -7.63 6.64
C GLN A 55 -8.84 -8.04 5.22
N GLN A 56 -8.74 -7.13 4.25
CA GLN A 56 -9.10 -7.46 2.88
C GLN A 56 -8.03 -6.98 1.89
N PRO A 57 -8.02 -7.56 0.68
CA PRO A 57 -7.08 -7.13 -0.35
C PRO A 57 -7.33 -5.69 -0.80
N HIS A 58 -6.34 -5.10 -1.45
CA HIS A 58 -6.48 -3.76 -2.01
C HIS A 58 -5.89 -3.68 -3.41
N VAL A 59 -6.33 -2.66 -4.14
CA VAL A 59 -5.76 -2.31 -5.44
C VAL A 59 -5.05 -0.97 -5.30
N ALA A 60 -3.82 -0.88 -5.76
CA ALA A 60 -3.00 0.30 -5.62
C ALA A 60 -2.74 0.98 -6.96
N PHE A 61 -2.82 2.31 -6.94
CA PHE A 61 -2.54 3.17 -8.10
C PHE A 61 -1.48 4.20 -7.75
N ALA A 62 -0.52 4.38 -8.65
CA ALA A 62 0.40 5.52 -8.58
C ALA A 62 -0.32 6.76 -9.13
N VAL A 63 -0.20 7.87 -8.42
CA VAL A 63 -0.87 9.12 -8.77
C VAL A 63 0.12 10.28 -8.71
N ASP A 64 -0.21 11.38 -9.39
CA ASP A 64 0.66 12.55 -9.43
C ASP A 64 0.42 13.47 -8.24
N ASP A 65 -0.80 13.53 -7.72
CA ASP A 65 -1.19 14.39 -6.60
C ASP A 65 -2.13 13.64 -5.68
N LEU A 66 -1.56 13.09 -4.62
CA LEU A 66 -2.29 12.26 -3.66
C LEU A 66 -3.39 13.06 -2.95
N GLU A 67 -3.11 14.30 -2.56
CA GLU A 67 -4.09 15.13 -1.88
C GLU A 67 -5.32 15.41 -2.75
N ALA A 68 -5.11 15.62 -4.05
CA ALA A 68 -6.23 15.82 -4.97
C ALA A 68 -7.08 14.56 -5.15
N GLU A 69 -6.42 13.39 -5.16
CA GLU A 69 -7.13 12.12 -5.35
C GLU A 69 -8.06 11.78 -4.20
N ILE A 70 -7.71 12.17 -2.98
CA ILE A 70 -8.47 11.79 -1.80
C ILE A 70 -9.55 12.79 -1.41
N GLU A 71 -9.65 13.92 -2.12
CA GLU A 71 -10.67 14.91 -1.80
C GLU A 71 -12.07 14.29 -1.92
N GLY A 72 -12.85 14.38 -0.84
CA GLY A 72 -14.20 13.81 -0.79
C GLY A 72 -14.24 12.29 -0.59
N GLN A 73 -13.10 11.62 -0.42
CA GLN A 73 -13.05 10.17 -0.24
C GLN A 73 -13.09 9.80 1.25
N GLN A 74 -13.55 8.58 1.54
CA GLN A 74 -13.50 8.03 2.89
C GLN A 74 -12.10 7.46 3.14
N ILE A 75 -11.33 8.11 4.01
CA ILE A 75 -9.97 7.71 4.32
C ILE A 75 -9.97 6.64 5.40
N LEU A 76 -9.26 5.55 5.16
CA LEU A 76 -9.06 4.48 6.13
C LEU A 76 -7.74 4.62 6.88
N LEU A 77 -6.68 5.06 6.20
CA LEU A 77 -5.35 5.12 6.78
C LEU A 77 -4.51 6.10 5.97
N GLY A 78 -3.83 7.02 6.66
CA GLY A 78 -2.94 7.97 6.02
C GLY A 78 -3.58 9.32 5.71
N PRO A 79 -2.93 10.14 4.87
CA PRO A 79 -1.65 9.89 4.18
C PRO A 79 -0.47 9.78 5.13
N PHE A 80 0.49 8.95 4.78
CA PHE A 80 1.73 8.84 5.54
C PHE A 80 2.88 8.41 4.62
N ARG A 81 4.11 8.62 5.09
CA ARG A 81 5.29 8.17 4.35
C ARG A 81 5.60 6.73 4.73
N ALA A 82 5.33 5.83 3.78
CA ALA A 82 5.52 4.40 4.00
C ALA A 82 7.00 4.01 3.98
N MET A 83 7.77 4.66 3.13
CA MET A 83 9.21 4.45 2.99
C MET A 83 9.80 5.65 2.26
N GLU A 84 11.12 5.70 2.15
CA GLU A 84 11.78 6.79 1.46
C GLU A 84 11.22 6.93 0.05
N GLY A 85 10.87 8.16 -0.33
CA GLY A 85 10.38 8.49 -1.67
C GLY A 85 8.93 8.13 -1.93
N LEU A 86 8.18 7.64 -0.92
CA LEU A 86 6.83 7.15 -1.17
C LEU A 86 5.87 7.56 -0.05
N ARG A 87 4.82 8.29 -0.43
CA ARG A 87 3.67 8.58 0.43
C ARG A 87 2.47 7.78 -0.04
N VAL A 88 1.68 7.29 0.89
CA VAL A 88 0.52 6.45 0.58
C VAL A 88 -0.69 6.87 1.39
N VAL A 89 -1.87 6.52 0.89
CA VAL A 89 -3.14 6.65 1.60
C VAL A 89 -4.05 5.50 1.16
N PHE A 90 -4.84 5.01 2.11
CA PHE A 90 -5.84 3.97 1.82
C PHE A 90 -7.23 4.56 1.98
N ILE A 91 -8.11 4.29 1.03
CA ILE A 91 -9.51 4.74 1.05
C ILE A 91 -10.45 3.55 0.91
N LEU A 92 -11.69 3.76 1.34
CA LEU A 92 -12.79 2.81 1.12
C LEU A 92 -13.74 3.40 0.10
N LYS A 93 -14.02 2.66 -0.95
CA LYS A 93 -14.98 3.06 -1.98
C LYS A 93 -15.70 1.84 -2.51
N ASP A 94 -17.03 1.87 -2.47
CA ASP A 94 -17.85 0.74 -2.93
C ASP A 94 -17.45 -0.57 -2.25
N ASP A 95 -17.20 -0.50 -0.93
CA ASP A 95 -16.75 -1.62 -0.10
C ASP A 95 -15.38 -2.20 -0.45
N ALA A 96 -14.65 -1.58 -1.36
CA ALA A 96 -13.31 -1.99 -1.76
C ALA A 96 -12.26 -1.06 -1.18
N VAL A 97 -11.08 -1.61 -0.88
CA VAL A 97 -9.93 -0.85 -0.39
C VAL A 97 -9.04 -0.50 -1.57
N PHE A 98 -8.77 0.79 -1.71
CA PHE A 98 -7.82 1.29 -2.71
C PHE A 98 -6.69 2.03 -2.03
N GLU A 99 -5.49 1.89 -2.58
CA GLU A 99 -4.31 2.63 -2.14
C GLU A 99 -3.90 3.59 -3.24
N TYR A 100 -3.64 4.86 -2.87
CA TYR A 100 -2.98 5.81 -3.76
C TYR A 100 -1.56 6.01 -3.29
N MET A 101 -0.63 5.99 -4.26
CA MET A 101 0.81 6.08 -4.02
C MET A 101 1.37 7.27 -4.78
N GLN A 102 2.09 8.14 -4.07
CA GLN A 102 2.78 9.25 -4.72
C GLN A 102 4.29 9.11 -4.48
N PHE A 103 5.02 8.95 -5.57
CA PHE A 103 6.48 8.88 -5.52
C PHE A 103 7.04 10.29 -5.68
N ASP A 104 7.74 10.77 -4.65
CA ASP A 104 8.35 12.11 -4.66
C ASP A 104 9.88 12.04 -4.68
N ALA A 105 10.46 10.84 -4.71
CA ALA A 105 11.88 10.56 -4.83
C ALA A 105 12.04 9.08 -5.20
N PRO A 106 13.23 8.62 -5.60
CA PRO A 106 13.46 7.21 -5.85
C PRO A 106 13.09 6.35 -4.65
N SER A 107 12.36 5.26 -4.90
CA SER A 107 11.88 4.33 -3.88
C SER A 107 12.07 2.91 -4.35
N ALA A 108 12.21 1.97 -3.39
CA ALA A 108 12.32 0.55 -3.70
C ALA A 108 11.11 0.05 -4.51
N PHE A 109 9.90 0.59 -4.24
CA PHE A 109 8.68 0.16 -4.92
C PHE A 109 8.51 0.75 -6.31
N ASP A 110 9.34 1.72 -6.69
CA ASP A 110 9.29 2.33 -8.03
C ASP A 110 10.20 1.61 -9.02
N ARG A 111 10.72 0.44 -8.69
CA ARG A 111 11.53 -0.38 -9.58
C ARG A 111 10.66 -1.23 -10.49
N ARG A 112 11.08 -1.33 -11.71
CA ARG A 112 10.38 -2.12 -12.72
C ARG A 112 11.17 -3.37 -13.05
#